data_41b53d8838b4bb3714567a29452799d3
#
_entry.id   41b53d8838b4bb3714567a29452799d3
#
_cell.length_a   1.000
_cell.length_b   1.000
_cell.length_c   1.000
_cell.angle_alpha   90.00
_cell.angle_beta   90.00
_cell.angle_gamma   90.00
#
_symmetry.space_group_name_H-M   'P 1'
#
loop_
_entity.id
_entity.type
_entity.pdbx_description
1 polymer ?
#
loop_
_entity_poly.entity_id
_entity_poly.type
_entity_poly.pdbx_seq_one_letter_code
_entity_poly.pdbx_strand_id
1 'polypeptide(L)'
;MNIAVVMGGYSDESVISIRSGQLILNNLDRTKYIPFEVHILPEGWNVLIDGEKFAIDKGDFSFTKGGQKTTFNVIVNTVHGTPGEDGHLQSYWELLNLPYTGCGFYQSALTFNKRDTLSVLSKFNIPRAKSIYLSKGDAITAEDIVDTLGLPFMVKPNQSGSSLGVSKVNNVADLQKALDFAFAEDSDILIESYLKGVEVSVGVLNYNGKTTVLGLTEIVSHNDFFDYEAKYLSKSEEITPARLDAETEQKVRDTAAKAYEALGMSGFSRTDFIVMNGEPHFIEINTNPGLSPQSIFPQQAQHAGIAMSDLLNSEIKLAQSRKVLWKK
;
A
#
# COMPACT_ATOMS: atom_id res chain seq x y z
N MET A 1 -23.50 -13.98 5.41
CA MET A 1 -22.39 -13.58 6.30
C MET A 1 -22.20 -12.07 6.22
N ASN A 2 -22.20 -11.37 7.36
CA ASN A 2 -22.07 -9.92 7.42
C ASN A 2 -20.62 -9.49 7.14
N ILE A 3 -20.42 -8.62 6.18
CA ILE A 3 -19.12 -8.09 5.79
C ILE A 3 -19.11 -6.58 6.04
N ALA A 4 -18.17 -6.09 6.86
CA ALA A 4 -17.90 -4.67 6.94
C ALA A 4 -16.93 -4.28 5.83
N VAL A 5 -17.34 -3.49 4.86
CA VAL A 5 -16.44 -2.89 3.86
C VAL A 5 -16.02 -1.53 4.43
N VAL A 6 -14.82 -1.47 4.98
CA VAL A 6 -14.29 -0.32 5.70
C VAL A 6 -13.53 0.58 4.73
N MET A 7 -13.88 1.86 4.71
CA MET A 7 -13.33 2.86 3.80
C MET A 7 -13.20 4.24 4.48
N GLY A 8 -12.50 5.16 3.85
CA GLY A 8 -12.16 6.47 4.39
C GLY A 8 -10.70 6.54 4.79
N GLY A 9 -10.41 6.88 6.02
CA GLY A 9 -9.07 7.11 6.57
C GLY A 9 -8.89 8.53 7.05
N TYR A 10 -7.71 8.82 7.58
CA TYR A 10 -7.35 10.13 8.16
C TYR A 10 -6.37 10.91 7.29
N SER A 11 -6.01 10.37 6.13
CA SER A 11 -5.16 11.00 5.13
C SER A 11 -5.97 11.59 3.97
N ASP A 12 -5.33 12.37 3.13
CA ASP A 12 -5.91 12.94 1.91
C ASP A 12 -6.33 11.87 0.88
N GLU A 13 -5.87 10.61 1.08
CA GLU A 13 -6.25 9.46 0.25
C GLU A 13 -7.63 8.88 0.59
N SER A 14 -8.35 9.46 1.57
CA SER A 14 -9.69 9.00 2.00
C SER A 14 -10.70 8.90 0.85
N VAL A 15 -10.64 9.83 -0.13
CA VAL A 15 -11.50 9.82 -1.33
C VAL A 15 -11.23 8.58 -2.20
N ILE A 16 -9.96 8.17 -2.34
CA ILE A 16 -9.55 6.99 -3.11
C ILE A 16 -10.02 5.72 -2.38
N SER A 17 -9.86 5.70 -1.06
CA SER A 17 -10.35 4.63 -0.20
C SER A 17 -11.87 4.41 -0.37
N ILE A 18 -12.66 5.49 -0.35
CA ILE A 18 -14.11 5.41 -0.56
C ILE A 18 -14.45 4.82 -1.93
N ARG A 19 -13.77 5.25 -3.00
CA ARG A 19 -13.96 4.69 -4.34
C ARG A 19 -13.62 3.19 -4.40
N SER A 20 -12.52 2.78 -3.75
CA SER A 20 -12.13 1.38 -3.64
C SER A 20 -13.19 0.55 -2.89
N GLY A 21 -13.69 1.06 -1.77
CA GLY A 21 -14.77 0.42 -1.01
C GLY A 21 -16.07 0.27 -1.79
N GLN A 22 -16.46 1.29 -2.56
CA GLN A 22 -17.64 1.22 -3.42
C GLN A 22 -17.50 0.16 -4.52
N LEU A 23 -16.31 0.03 -5.13
CA LEU A 23 -16.06 -1.07 -6.08
C LEU A 23 -16.25 -2.43 -5.41
N ILE A 24 -15.70 -2.63 -4.21
CA ILE A 24 -15.86 -3.88 -3.45
C ILE A 24 -17.34 -4.14 -3.17
N LEU A 25 -18.09 -3.15 -2.66
CA LEU A 25 -19.52 -3.28 -2.41
C LEU A 25 -20.28 -3.76 -3.65
N ASN A 26 -19.89 -3.30 -4.83
CA ASN A 26 -20.53 -3.65 -6.10
C ASN A 26 -20.14 -5.06 -6.63
N ASN A 27 -18.98 -5.58 -6.22
CA ASN A 27 -18.45 -6.86 -6.72
C ASN A 27 -18.59 -8.03 -5.73
N LEU A 28 -19.06 -7.79 -4.50
CA LEU A 28 -19.32 -8.85 -3.54
C LEU A 28 -20.54 -9.68 -3.95
N ASP A 29 -20.40 -11.00 -3.87
CA ASP A 29 -21.46 -11.96 -4.14
C ASP A 29 -22.57 -11.86 -3.09
N ARG A 30 -23.68 -11.20 -3.43
CA ARG A 30 -24.82 -10.97 -2.56
C ARG A 30 -25.57 -12.25 -2.16
N THR A 31 -25.32 -13.37 -2.83
CA THR A 31 -25.87 -14.66 -2.41
C THR A 31 -25.15 -15.25 -1.21
N LYS A 32 -23.92 -14.85 -0.95
CA LYS A 32 -23.05 -15.32 0.15
C LYS A 32 -22.87 -14.27 1.26
N TYR A 33 -22.83 -13.00 0.87
CA TYR A 33 -22.44 -11.90 1.73
C TYR A 33 -23.52 -10.84 1.87
N ILE A 34 -23.65 -10.30 3.07
CA ILE A 34 -24.45 -9.11 3.38
C ILE A 34 -23.44 -8.00 3.70
N PRO A 35 -23.05 -7.16 2.71
CA PRO A 35 -22.07 -6.13 2.95
C PRO A 35 -22.70 -4.89 3.56
N PHE A 36 -21.92 -4.25 4.42
CA PHE A 36 -22.22 -2.98 5.05
C PHE A 36 -21.13 -1.97 4.69
N GLU A 37 -21.54 -0.79 4.26
CA GLU A 37 -20.66 0.34 4.03
C GLU A 37 -20.26 0.96 5.37
N VAL A 38 -18.95 0.96 5.69
CA VAL A 38 -18.44 1.45 6.97
C VAL A 38 -17.40 2.53 6.72
N HIS A 39 -17.68 3.74 7.16
CA HIS A 39 -16.76 4.87 7.06
C HIS A 39 -15.96 5.03 8.35
N ILE A 40 -14.64 5.07 8.23
CA ILE A 40 -13.69 5.42 9.29
C ILE A 40 -13.10 6.78 8.95
N LEU A 41 -13.58 7.82 9.60
CA LEU A 41 -13.19 9.20 9.35
C LEU A 41 -12.81 9.90 10.66
N PRO A 42 -12.06 11.00 10.64
CA PRO A 42 -11.67 11.73 11.85
C PRO A 42 -12.84 12.14 12.72
N GLU A 43 -13.96 12.55 12.09
CA GLU A 43 -15.19 12.99 12.76
C GLU A 43 -16.00 11.84 13.38
N GLY A 44 -15.74 10.59 12.98
CA GLY A 44 -16.43 9.43 13.53
C GLY A 44 -16.41 8.18 12.64
N TRP A 45 -16.70 7.05 13.27
CA TRP A 45 -16.82 5.75 12.61
C TRP A 45 -18.29 5.39 12.48
N ASN A 46 -18.78 5.22 11.27
CA ASN A 46 -20.19 5.02 11.03
C ASN A 46 -20.49 3.96 9.97
N VAL A 47 -21.54 3.18 10.17
CA VAL A 47 -22.17 2.40 9.11
C VAL A 47 -23.17 3.29 8.38
N LEU A 48 -23.18 3.25 7.05
CA LEU A 48 -24.14 3.94 6.21
C LEU A 48 -25.20 2.96 5.72
N ILE A 49 -26.47 3.24 6.00
CA ILE A 49 -27.62 2.43 5.54
C ILE A 49 -28.69 3.39 5.05
N ASP A 50 -29.07 3.32 3.79
CA ASP A 50 -30.10 4.16 3.17
C ASP A 50 -29.89 5.69 3.39
N GLY A 51 -28.60 6.11 3.42
CA GLY A 51 -28.20 7.50 3.65
C GLY A 51 -28.14 7.92 5.12
N GLU A 52 -28.55 7.07 6.05
CA GLU A 52 -28.47 7.33 7.49
C GLU A 52 -27.15 6.80 8.07
N LYS A 53 -26.60 7.49 9.08
CA LYS A 53 -25.36 7.13 9.78
C LYS A 53 -25.67 6.46 11.11
N PHE A 54 -25.12 5.26 11.33
CA PHE A 54 -25.18 4.54 12.60
C PHE A 54 -23.77 4.41 13.17
N ALA A 55 -23.54 4.95 14.36
CA ALA A 55 -22.22 4.93 14.98
C ALA A 55 -21.74 3.52 15.25
N ILE A 56 -20.45 3.25 14.98
CA ILE A 56 -19.76 2.03 15.38
C ILE A 56 -19.47 2.08 16.87
N ASP A 57 -19.88 1.05 17.59
CA ASP A 57 -19.40 0.79 18.95
C ASP A 57 -17.96 0.29 18.87
N LYS A 58 -17.01 1.12 19.29
CA LYS A 58 -15.59 0.79 19.26
C LYS A 58 -15.20 -0.30 20.30
N GLY A 59 -16.09 -0.67 21.19
CA GLY A 59 -15.85 -1.74 22.16
C GLY A 59 -15.85 -3.13 21.54
N ASP A 60 -16.60 -3.34 20.43
CA ASP A 60 -16.72 -4.63 19.76
C ASP A 60 -16.90 -4.53 18.24
N PHE A 61 -16.72 -3.34 17.66
CA PHE A 61 -16.90 -3.04 16.25
C PHE A 61 -18.28 -3.44 15.71
N SER A 62 -19.33 -3.13 16.43
CA SER A 62 -20.72 -3.37 16.06
C SER A 62 -21.47 -2.06 15.86
N PHE A 63 -22.70 -2.12 15.38
CA PHE A 63 -23.62 -0.99 15.37
C PHE A 63 -25.05 -1.41 15.78
N THR A 64 -25.88 -0.44 16.14
CA THR A 64 -27.27 -0.68 16.51
C THR A 64 -28.21 0.14 15.64
N LYS A 65 -29.20 -0.51 15.00
CA LYS A 65 -30.30 0.12 14.26
C LYS A 65 -31.62 -0.37 14.81
N GLY A 66 -32.53 0.56 15.20
CA GLY A 66 -33.83 0.19 15.72
C GLY A 66 -33.80 -0.72 16.96
N GLY A 67 -32.78 -0.59 17.81
CA GLY A 67 -32.58 -1.44 19.00
C GLY A 67 -31.96 -2.81 18.70
N GLN A 68 -31.73 -3.15 17.44
CA GLN A 68 -31.09 -4.41 17.04
C GLN A 68 -29.58 -4.20 16.84
N LYS A 69 -28.75 -4.90 17.61
CA LYS A 69 -27.30 -4.93 17.47
C LYS A 69 -26.88 -5.84 16.30
N THR A 70 -25.99 -5.33 15.44
CA THR A 70 -25.41 -6.06 14.31
C THR A 70 -23.91 -6.13 14.47
N THR A 71 -23.33 -7.31 14.32
CA THR A 71 -21.90 -7.60 14.31
C THR A 71 -21.43 -8.05 12.93
N PHE A 72 -20.11 -7.99 12.68
CA PHE A 72 -19.51 -8.39 11.43
C PHE A 72 -18.74 -9.69 11.56
N ASN A 73 -18.76 -10.51 10.52
CA ASN A 73 -18.02 -11.77 10.46
C ASN A 73 -16.60 -11.59 9.88
N VAL A 74 -16.48 -10.66 8.92
CA VAL A 74 -15.19 -10.32 8.29
C VAL A 74 -15.20 -8.83 7.96
N ILE A 75 -14.03 -8.22 8.09
CA ILE A 75 -13.78 -6.84 7.68
C ILE A 75 -12.99 -6.85 6.38
N VAL A 76 -13.46 -6.14 5.38
CA VAL A 76 -12.73 -5.85 4.15
C VAL A 76 -12.17 -4.45 4.26
N ASN A 77 -10.86 -4.35 4.43
CA ASN A 77 -10.16 -3.08 4.62
C ASN A 77 -9.80 -2.45 3.27
N THR A 78 -10.25 -1.22 3.05
CA THR A 78 -9.83 -0.39 1.90
C THR A 78 -9.32 0.98 2.33
N VAL A 79 -9.05 1.17 3.63
CA VAL A 79 -8.56 2.45 4.16
C VAL A 79 -7.12 2.66 3.74
N HIS A 80 -6.86 3.66 2.89
CA HIS A 80 -5.52 4.06 2.47
C HIS A 80 -4.86 4.95 3.53
N GLY A 81 -3.54 4.82 3.66
CA GLY A 81 -2.76 5.54 4.65
C GLY A 81 -3.17 5.19 6.08
N THR A 82 -3.01 6.15 7.00
CA THR A 82 -3.41 5.99 8.39
C THR A 82 -4.94 6.06 8.55
N PRO A 83 -5.56 5.22 9.38
CA PRO A 83 -5.02 4.15 10.22
C PRO A 83 -5.08 2.76 9.55
N GLY A 84 -5.23 2.66 8.23
CA GLY A 84 -5.55 1.43 7.51
C GLY A 84 -4.36 0.67 6.94
N GLU A 85 -3.22 1.35 6.70
CA GLU A 85 -2.01 0.74 6.14
C GLU A 85 -0.83 0.69 7.12
N ASP A 86 -0.91 1.38 8.24
CA ASP A 86 0.12 1.52 9.26
C ASP A 86 0.01 0.54 10.43
N GLY A 87 -0.95 -0.39 10.36
CA GLY A 87 -1.15 -1.44 11.37
C GLY A 87 -2.12 -1.08 12.50
N HIS A 88 -2.56 0.17 12.64
CA HIS A 88 -3.42 0.59 13.76
C HIS A 88 -4.79 -0.11 13.74
N LEU A 89 -5.50 -0.09 12.60
CA LEU A 89 -6.79 -0.79 12.48
C LEU A 89 -6.63 -2.30 12.60
N GLN A 90 -5.58 -2.86 12.01
CA GLN A 90 -5.28 -4.28 12.08
C GLN A 90 -5.08 -4.74 13.54
N SER A 91 -4.27 -4.00 14.32
CA SER A 91 -4.07 -4.27 15.75
C SER A 91 -5.38 -4.22 16.53
N TYR A 92 -6.20 -3.21 16.27
CA TYR A 92 -7.48 -3.04 16.92
C TYR A 92 -8.44 -4.21 16.62
N TRP A 93 -8.54 -4.64 15.34
CA TRP A 93 -9.39 -5.77 14.98
C TRP A 93 -8.86 -7.10 15.53
N GLU A 94 -7.53 -7.27 15.60
CA GLU A 94 -6.94 -8.46 16.26
C GLU A 94 -7.29 -8.54 17.74
N LEU A 95 -7.23 -7.42 18.47
CA LEU A 95 -7.64 -7.38 19.88
C LEU A 95 -9.12 -7.76 20.07
N LEU A 96 -9.98 -7.40 19.14
CA LEU A 96 -11.39 -7.79 19.13
C LEU A 96 -11.63 -9.20 18.55
N ASN A 97 -10.58 -9.87 18.05
CA ASN A 97 -10.67 -11.16 17.36
C ASN A 97 -11.60 -11.13 16.12
N LEU A 98 -11.56 -10.05 15.39
CA LEU A 98 -12.32 -9.87 14.15
C LEU A 98 -11.44 -10.22 12.94
N PRO A 99 -11.85 -11.15 12.08
CA PRO A 99 -11.16 -11.42 10.82
C PRO A 99 -11.17 -10.20 9.89
N TYR A 100 -10.04 -9.92 9.24
CA TYR A 100 -9.92 -8.81 8.29
C TYR A 100 -9.02 -9.18 7.10
N THR A 101 -9.26 -8.56 5.95
CA THR A 101 -8.47 -8.76 4.73
C THR A 101 -7.16 -7.97 4.76
N GLY A 102 -6.22 -8.35 3.89
CA GLY A 102 -4.92 -7.70 3.77
C GLY A 102 -3.86 -8.27 4.72
N CYS A 103 -2.83 -7.49 4.97
CA CYS A 103 -1.71 -7.89 5.84
C CYS A 103 -2.05 -7.83 7.33
N GLY A 104 -1.29 -8.56 8.16
CA GLY A 104 -1.33 -8.44 9.61
C GLY A 104 -0.80 -7.09 10.09
N PHE A 105 -1.05 -6.77 11.36
CA PHE A 105 -0.65 -5.47 11.92
C PHE A 105 0.85 -5.21 11.80
N TYR A 106 1.67 -6.24 12.08
CA TYR A 106 3.13 -6.10 12.03
C TYR A 106 3.63 -5.84 10.61
N GLN A 107 3.13 -6.59 9.63
CA GLN A 107 3.51 -6.41 8.22
C GLN A 107 3.07 -5.04 7.70
N SER A 108 1.85 -4.61 8.06
CA SER A 108 1.35 -3.28 7.70
C SER A 108 2.23 -2.18 8.28
N ALA A 109 2.53 -2.22 9.58
CA ALA A 109 3.41 -1.25 10.23
C ALA A 109 4.84 -1.28 9.67
N LEU A 110 5.38 -2.47 9.42
CA LEU A 110 6.72 -2.66 8.84
C LEU A 110 6.81 -2.04 7.45
N THR A 111 5.85 -2.36 6.56
CA THR A 111 5.91 -1.93 5.16
C THR A 111 5.55 -0.46 4.97
N PHE A 112 4.81 0.14 5.89
CA PHE A 112 4.56 1.58 5.91
C PHE A 112 5.82 2.39 6.26
N ASN A 113 6.79 1.76 6.95
CA ASN A 113 8.09 2.33 7.27
C ASN A 113 9.13 1.91 6.22
N LYS A 114 9.53 2.84 5.34
CA LYS A 114 10.46 2.57 4.23
C LYS A 114 11.83 2.10 4.71
N ARG A 115 12.41 2.75 5.73
CA ARG A 115 13.70 2.38 6.33
C ARG A 115 13.70 0.93 6.82
N ASP A 116 12.67 0.55 7.58
CA ASP A 116 12.61 -0.75 8.22
C ASP A 116 12.34 -1.85 7.17
N THR A 117 11.48 -1.57 6.18
CA THR A 117 11.26 -2.45 5.02
C THR A 117 12.56 -2.73 4.27
N LEU A 118 13.31 -1.67 3.91
CA LEU A 118 14.59 -1.80 3.21
C LEU A 118 15.63 -2.55 4.04
N SER A 119 15.63 -2.34 5.37
CA SER A 119 16.52 -3.03 6.30
C SER A 119 16.25 -4.53 6.34
N VAL A 120 14.98 -4.94 6.40
CA VAL A 120 14.58 -6.36 6.32
C VAL A 120 14.96 -6.95 4.96
N LEU A 121 14.57 -6.33 3.86
CA LEU A 121 14.82 -6.81 2.50
C LEU A 121 16.31 -6.94 2.18
N SER A 122 17.18 -6.17 2.86
CA SER A 122 18.63 -6.28 2.71
C SER A 122 19.16 -7.68 3.02
N LYS A 123 18.54 -8.38 3.96
CA LYS A 123 18.94 -9.74 4.37
C LYS A 123 18.56 -10.80 3.35
N PHE A 124 17.67 -10.45 2.43
CA PHE A 124 17.21 -11.35 1.36
C PHE A 124 17.84 -11.02 0.00
N ASN A 125 18.86 -10.16 -0.04
CA ASN A 125 19.56 -9.76 -1.27
C ASN A 125 18.60 -9.22 -2.35
N ILE A 126 17.61 -8.43 -1.95
CA ILE A 126 16.74 -7.71 -2.89
C ILE A 126 17.43 -6.39 -3.24
N PRO A 127 17.70 -6.15 -4.54
CA PRO A 127 18.35 -4.90 -4.99
C PRO A 127 17.52 -3.68 -4.62
N ARG A 128 18.17 -2.61 -4.22
CA ARG A 128 17.57 -1.33 -3.83
C ARG A 128 18.57 -0.21 -3.95
N ALA A 129 18.11 1.03 -3.85
CA ALA A 129 19.00 2.19 -3.78
C ALA A 129 19.91 2.15 -2.53
N LYS A 130 21.08 2.79 -2.60
CA LYS A 130 21.83 3.14 -1.39
C LYS A 130 21.04 4.21 -0.64
N SER A 131 20.98 4.12 0.69
CA SER A 131 20.15 5.01 1.50
C SER A 131 20.93 5.56 2.70
N ILE A 132 20.66 6.82 3.04
CA ILE A 132 21.02 7.47 4.30
C ILE A 132 19.71 7.76 5.04
N TYR A 133 19.68 7.49 6.34
CA TYR A 133 18.53 7.75 7.20
C TYR A 133 18.83 8.91 8.12
N LEU A 134 17.88 9.84 8.23
CA LEU A 134 18.00 10.99 9.12
C LEU A 134 16.73 11.14 9.93
N SER A 135 16.90 11.40 11.22
CA SER A 135 15.84 11.89 12.10
C SER A 135 15.96 13.41 12.24
N LYS A 136 14.86 14.06 12.56
CA LYS A 136 14.84 15.52 12.76
C LYS A 136 15.80 15.93 13.88
N GLY A 137 16.80 16.73 13.52
CA GLY A 137 17.86 17.16 14.43
C GLY A 137 19.20 16.46 14.23
N ASP A 138 19.25 15.39 13.40
CA ASP A 138 20.52 14.79 13.01
C ASP A 138 21.34 15.77 12.16
N ALA A 139 22.66 15.73 12.35
CA ALA A 139 23.60 16.52 11.57
C ALA A 139 24.29 15.65 10.53
N ILE A 140 24.21 16.05 9.27
CA ILE A 140 24.96 15.48 8.16
C ILE A 140 25.40 16.61 7.23
N THR A 141 26.58 16.48 6.65
CA THR A 141 27.03 17.44 5.66
C THR A 141 26.55 17.09 4.26
N ALA A 142 26.39 18.09 3.41
CA ALA A 142 26.06 17.86 2.01
C ALA A 142 27.16 17.04 1.29
N GLU A 143 28.43 17.22 1.69
CA GLU A 143 29.57 16.48 1.17
C GLU A 143 29.46 14.99 1.50
N ASP A 144 29.14 14.62 2.74
CA ASP A 144 28.96 13.22 3.16
C ASP A 144 27.82 12.53 2.37
N ILE A 145 26.73 13.28 2.09
CA ILE A 145 25.62 12.75 1.28
C ILE A 145 26.08 12.50 -0.16
N VAL A 146 26.75 13.46 -0.78
CA VAL A 146 27.23 13.36 -2.17
C VAL A 146 28.28 12.26 -2.30
N ASP A 147 29.21 12.15 -1.36
CA ASP A 147 30.24 11.10 -1.36
C ASP A 147 29.62 9.69 -1.23
N THR A 148 28.54 9.56 -0.46
CA THR A 148 27.88 8.28 -0.26
C THR A 148 26.94 7.88 -1.41
N LEU A 149 26.14 8.83 -1.90
CA LEU A 149 25.03 8.54 -2.82
C LEU A 149 25.27 8.99 -4.27
N GLY A 150 26.13 9.99 -4.46
CA GLY A 150 26.28 10.73 -5.73
C GLY A 150 25.12 11.67 -6.00
N LEU A 151 25.22 12.47 -7.07
CA LEU A 151 24.13 13.28 -7.60
C LEU A 151 23.60 12.65 -8.91
N PRO A 152 22.30 12.75 -9.19
CA PRO A 152 21.23 13.20 -8.31
C PRO A 152 20.87 12.17 -7.23
N PHE A 153 20.16 12.62 -6.18
CA PHE A 153 19.58 11.74 -5.18
C PHE A 153 18.13 12.15 -4.87
N MET A 154 17.38 11.25 -4.25
CA MET A 154 16.00 11.47 -3.81
C MET A 154 15.97 11.73 -2.31
N VAL A 155 15.18 12.72 -1.87
CA VAL A 155 14.86 12.96 -0.45
C VAL A 155 13.37 12.66 -0.26
N LYS A 156 13.02 11.84 0.72
CA LYS A 156 11.63 11.43 0.94
C LYS A 156 11.32 11.16 2.41
N PRO A 157 10.09 11.42 2.88
CA PRO A 157 9.62 11.01 4.20
C PRO A 157 9.69 9.49 4.34
N ASN A 158 9.87 9.01 5.57
CA ASN A 158 9.95 7.58 5.86
C ASN A 158 8.56 6.92 5.83
N GLN A 159 7.53 7.59 6.37
CA GLN A 159 6.16 7.08 6.51
C GLN A 159 5.16 8.01 5.82
N SER A 160 5.25 8.14 4.51
CA SER A 160 4.34 8.94 3.71
C SER A 160 3.92 8.20 2.45
N GLY A 161 2.67 8.41 2.04
CA GLY A 161 2.10 7.93 0.79
C GLY A 161 2.12 8.98 -0.32
N SER A 162 1.63 8.61 -1.50
CA SER A 162 1.33 9.54 -2.62
C SER A 162 2.45 10.47 -3.05
N SER A 163 3.71 10.13 -2.80
CA SER A 163 4.89 10.97 -3.10
C SER A 163 4.88 12.35 -2.43
N LEU A 164 4.11 12.54 -1.35
CA LEU A 164 4.14 13.77 -0.55
C LEU A 164 5.51 13.93 0.11
N GLY A 165 6.07 15.14 0.10
CA GLY A 165 7.37 15.42 0.69
C GLY A 165 8.56 14.88 -0.10
N VAL A 166 8.36 14.29 -1.28
CA VAL A 166 9.43 13.72 -2.11
C VAL A 166 10.05 14.76 -3.02
N SER A 167 11.39 14.80 -3.05
CA SER A 167 12.16 15.71 -3.91
C SER A 167 13.34 15.01 -4.58
N LYS A 168 13.61 15.35 -5.84
CA LYS A 168 14.85 14.99 -6.54
C LYS A 168 15.83 16.14 -6.44
N VAL A 169 17.00 15.90 -5.88
CA VAL A 169 18.05 16.88 -5.71
C VAL A 169 19.11 16.70 -6.79
N ASN A 170 19.14 17.61 -7.75
CA ASN A 170 20.13 17.62 -8.83
C ASN A 170 21.37 18.44 -8.47
N ASN A 171 21.21 19.42 -7.58
CA ASN A 171 22.28 20.30 -7.13
C ASN A 171 22.27 20.41 -5.60
N VAL A 172 23.44 20.44 -4.98
CA VAL A 172 23.59 20.54 -3.52
C VAL A 172 22.89 21.79 -2.94
N ALA A 173 22.80 22.86 -3.71
CA ALA A 173 22.11 24.09 -3.29
C ALA A 173 20.61 23.87 -2.96
N ASP A 174 19.98 22.84 -3.54
CA ASP A 174 18.57 22.51 -3.34
C ASP A 174 18.34 21.59 -2.12
N LEU A 175 19.42 21.06 -1.51
CA LEU A 175 19.35 20.05 -0.46
C LEU A 175 18.52 20.52 0.74
N GLN A 176 18.81 21.70 1.28
CA GLN A 176 18.10 22.19 2.47
C GLN A 176 16.60 22.32 2.24
N LYS A 177 16.20 22.83 1.07
CA LYS A 177 14.79 22.93 0.70
C LYS A 177 14.13 21.54 0.63
N ALA A 178 14.82 20.54 0.08
CA ALA A 178 14.32 19.17 0.00
C ALA A 178 14.19 18.52 1.39
N LEU A 179 15.16 18.75 2.29
CA LEU A 179 15.11 18.29 3.68
C LEU A 179 13.93 18.92 4.42
N ASP A 180 13.76 20.24 4.33
CA ASP A 180 12.67 20.96 4.98
C ASP A 180 11.31 20.47 4.50
N PHE A 181 11.19 20.19 3.19
CA PHE A 181 9.95 19.67 2.59
C PHE A 181 9.62 18.26 3.07
N ALA A 182 10.62 17.37 3.16
CA ALA A 182 10.41 16.01 3.67
C ALA A 182 10.13 16.00 5.19
N PHE A 183 10.86 16.82 5.98
CA PHE A 183 10.64 16.95 7.42
C PHE A 183 9.35 17.68 7.82
N ALA A 184 8.67 18.32 6.88
CA ALA A 184 7.32 18.81 7.12
C ALA A 184 6.28 17.67 7.18
N GLU A 185 6.55 16.56 6.49
CA GLU A 185 5.66 15.41 6.42
C GLU A 185 5.96 14.34 7.50
N ASP A 186 7.25 14.13 7.85
CA ASP A 186 7.68 13.11 8.80
C ASP A 186 8.89 13.57 9.61
N SER A 187 9.02 13.07 10.83
CA SER A 187 10.22 13.28 11.68
C SER A 187 11.45 12.49 11.22
N ASP A 188 11.23 11.44 10.44
CA ASP A 188 12.25 10.56 9.87
C ASP A 188 12.20 10.60 8.34
N ILE A 189 13.37 10.74 7.72
CA ILE A 189 13.47 10.81 6.25
C ILE A 189 14.54 9.86 5.70
N LEU A 190 14.41 9.56 4.41
CA LEU A 190 15.40 8.83 3.63
C LEU A 190 15.99 9.73 2.56
N ILE A 191 17.30 9.63 2.38
CA ILE A 191 18.00 10.17 1.20
C ILE A 191 18.53 8.95 0.45
N GLU A 192 18.15 8.80 -0.83
CA GLU A 192 18.49 7.62 -1.63
C GLU A 192 19.16 8.00 -2.94
N SER A 193 20.13 7.18 -3.37
CA SER A 193 20.71 7.33 -4.70
C SER A 193 19.61 7.25 -5.76
N TYR A 194 19.64 8.15 -6.74
CA TYR A 194 18.66 8.15 -7.82
C TYR A 194 18.84 6.92 -8.73
N LEU A 195 17.80 6.15 -8.89
CA LEU A 195 17.75 5.02 -9.82
C LEU A 195 17.21 5.48 -11.16
N LYS A 196 18.02 5.39 -12.22
CA LYS A 196 17.62 5.74 -13.57
C LYS A 196 17.25 4.49 -14.34
N GLY A 197 15.97 4.25 -14.54
CA GLY A 197 15.46 3.04 -15.21
C GLY A 197 13.98 3.15 -15.56
N VAL A 198 13.37 2.01 -15.87
CA VAL A 198 11.94 1.88 -16.14
C VAL A 198 11.22 1.61 -14.82
N GLU A 199 10.23 2.43 -14.49
CA GLU A 199 9.41 2.21 -13.30
C GLU A 199 8.34 1.17 -13.61
N VAL A 200 8.24 0.15 -12.76
CA VAL A 200 7.24 -0.92 -12.87
C VAL A 200 6.56 -1.16 -11.54
N SER A 201 5.25 -1.30 -11.60
CA SER A 201 4.37 -1.63 -10.49
C SER A 201 3.85 -3.06 -10.65
N VAL A 202 3.91 -3.86 -9.58
CA VAL A 202 3.63 -5.31 -9.61
C VAL A 202 2.63 -5.70 -8.55
N GLY A 203 1.47 -6.23 -8.96
CA GLY A 203 0.47 -6.79 -8.07
C GLY A 203 0.87 -8.19 -7.60
N VAL A 204 0.93 -8.39 -6.29
CA VAL A 204 1.19 -9.70 -5.67
C VAL A 204 0.18 -9.95 -4.58
N LEU A 205 -0.30 -11.20 -4.48
CA LEU A 205 -1.26 -11.59 -3.45
C LEU A 205 -1.11 -13.06 -3.08
N ASN A 206 -1.70 -13.44 -1.96
CA ASN A 206 -1.96 -14.84 -1.68
C ASN A 206 -3.29 -15.25 -2.32
N TYR A 207 -3.23 -15.92 -3.46
CA TYR A 207 -4.43 -16.40 -4.16
C TYR A 207 -4.60 -17.89 -3.95
N ASN A 208 -5.70 -18.27 -3.27
CA ASN A 208 -6.00 -19.66 -2.93
C ASN A 208 -4.83 -20.41 -2.24
N GLY A 209 -4.13 -19.72 -1.33
CA GLY A 209 -3.03 -20.28 -0.54
C GLY A 209 -1.66 -20.26 -1.23
N LYS A 210 -1.52 -19.59 -2.38
CA LYS A 210 -0.24 -19.47 -3.11
C LYS A 210 0.10 -18.02 -3.37
N THR A 211 1.38 -17.66 -3.21
CA THR A 211 1.91 -16.38 -3.69
C THR A 211 1.73 -16.31 -5.20
N THR A 212 0.98 -15.32 -5.66
CA THR A 212 0.62 -15.16 -7.08
C THR A 212 0.96 -13.75 -7.53
N VAL A 213 1.76 -13.63 -8.58
CA VAL A 213 2.06 -12.37 -9.25
C VAL A 213 1.05 -12.18 -10.37
N LEU A 214 0.26 -11.10 -10.31
CA LEU A 214 -0.81 -10.82 -11.28
C LEU A 214 -0.26 -10.38 -12.63
N GLY A 215 0.36 -9.21 -12.64
CA GLY A 215 0.90 -8.58 -13.84
C GLY A 215 1.88 -7.47 -13.48
N LEU A 216 2.53 -6.94 -14.50
CA LEU A 216 3.42 -5.80 -14.39
C LEU A 216 2.82 -4.64 -15.16
N THR A 217 2.82 -3.46 -14.55
CA THR A 217 2.42 -2.20 -15.20
C THR A 217 3.63 -1.29 -15.27
N GLU A 218 3.98 -0.83 -16.45
CA GLU A 218 5.00 0.20 -16.65
C GLU A 218 4.39 1.57 -16.34
N ILE A 219 5.11 2.38 -15.56
CA ILE A 219 4.73 3.74 -15.23
C ILE A 219 5.59 4.69 -16.05
N VAL A 220 4.97 5.42 -16.98
CA VAL A 220 5.65 6.42 -17.79
C VAL A 220 5.27 7.80 -17.26
N SER A 221 6.14 8.38 -16.45
CA SER A 221 5.93 9.75 -15.95
C SER A 221 6.33 10.77 -17.01
N HIS A 222 5.51 11.80 -17.21
CA HIS A 222 5.86 12.97 -18.02
C HIS A 222 6.68 14.00 -17.24
N ASN A 223 6.77 13.83 -15.91
CA ASN A 223 7.63 14.59 -15.02
C ASN A 223 8.98 13.86 -14.83
N ASP A 224 9.95 14.49 -14.18
CA ASP A 224 11.27 13.92 -13.87
C ASP A 224 11.21 12.62 -13.05
N PHE A 225 10.11 12.38 -12.33
CA PHE A 225 9.77 11.16 -11.61
C PHE A 225 8.25 11.08 -11.36
N PHE A 226 7.75 9.95 -10.86
CA PHE A 226 6.32 9.73 -10.58
C PHE A 226 5.91 10.43 -9.27
N ASP A 227 5.77 11.75 -9.33
CA ASP A 227 5.39 12.61 -8.23
C ASP A 227 3.86 12.64 -8.00
N TYR A 228 3.42 13.44 -6.99
CA TYR A 228 2.00 13.61 -6.68
C TYR A 228 1.18 14.10 -7.87
N GLU A 229 1.70 15.05 -8.64
CA GLU A 229 1.03 15.58 -9.82
C GLU A 229 0.90 14.52 -10.92
N ALA A 230 1.95 13.70 -11.12
CA ALA A 230 1.92 12.62 -12.09
C ALA A 230 0.87 11.56 -11.69
N LYS A 231 0.74 11.26 -10.39
CA LYS A 231 -0.24 10.28 -9.86
C LYS A 231 -1.70 10.73 -10.02
N TYR A 232 -2.00 12.01 -9.78
CA TYR A 232 -3.39 12.47 -9.65
C TYR A 232 -3.87 13.46 -10.71
N LEU A 233 -2.96 14.06 -11.49
CA LEU A 233 -3.28 15.05 -12.51
C LEU A 233 -3.11 14.54 -13.95
N SER A 234 -3.15 13.22 -14.16
CA SER A 234 -3.02 12.56 -15.48
C SER A 234 -1.73 12.92 -16.21
N LYS A 235 -0.61 13.10 -15.46
CA LYS A 235 0.72 13.35 -16.02
C LYS A 235 1.57 12.07 -16.12
N SER A 236 0.93 10.91 -16.06
CA SER A 236 1.56 9.61 -16.26
C SER A 236 0.70 8.73 -17.15
N GLU A 237 1.34 7.80 -17.83
CA GLU A 237 0.71 6.71 -18.58
C GLU A 237 1.02 5.39 -17.88
N GLU A 238 0.00 4.58 -17.66
CA GLU A 238 0.08 3.25 -17.04
C GLU A 238 -0.13 2.20 -18.13
N ILE A 239 0.89 1.41 -18.43
CA ILE A 239 0.87 0.44 -19.53
C ILE A 239 0.92 -0.97 -18.98
N THR A 240 -0.19 -1.70 -19.12
CA THR A 240 -0.30 -3.12 -18.70
C THR A 240 -0.58 -3.99 -19.95
N PRO A 241 0.27 -5.00 -20.27
CA PRO A 241 1.50 -5.37 -19.60
C PRO A 241 2.65 -4.38 -19.84
N ALA A 242 3.61 -4.35 -18.90
CA ALA A 242 4.83 -3.54 -19.02
C ALA A 242 5.65 -3.95 -20.26
N ARG A 243 6.31 -2.98 -20.89
CA ARG A 243 7.13 -3.19 -22.11
C ARG A 243 8.54 -3.62 -21.73
N LEU A 244 8.68 -4.81 -21.18
CA LEU A 244 9.95 -5.45 -20.82
C LEU A 244 10.22 -6.65 -21.73
N ASP A 245 11.51 -7.01 -21.88
CA ASP A 245 11.85 -8.30 -22.46
C ASP A 245 11.52 -9.44 -21.46
N ALA A 246 11.36 -10.66 -21.99
CA ALA A 246 10.87 -11.81 -21.19
C ALA A 246 11.81 -12.17 -20.01
N GLU A 247 13.13 -12.00 -20.15
CA GLU A 247 14.09 -12.28 -19.08
C GLU A 247 13.94 -11.26 -17.94
N THR A 248 13.88 -9.99 -18.28
CA THR A 248 13.68 -8.89 -17.35
C THR A 248 12.32 -9.00 -16.63
N GLU A 249 11.25 -9.29 -17.40
CA GLU A 249 9.92 -9.51 -16.81
C GLU A 249 9.94 -10.63 -15.76
N GLN A 250 10.59 -11.78 -16.08
CA GLN A 250 10.66 -12.89 -15.15
C GLN A 250 11.44 -12.53 -13.88
N LYS A 251 12.56 -11.81 -14.00
CA LYS A 251 13.32 -11.30 -12.84
C LYS A 251 12.48 -10.40 -11.94
N VAL A 252 11.69 -9.51 -12.52
CA VAL A 252 10.79 -8.63 -11.76
C VAL A 252 9.73 -9.45 -11.03
N ARG A 253 9.11 -10.44 -11.69
CA ARG A 253 8.13 -11.34 -11.08
C ARG A 253 8.72 -12.12 -9.91
N ASP A 254 9.89 -12.71 -10.08
CA ASP A 254 10.58 -13.49 -9.05
C ASP A 254 10.99 -12.62 -7.87
N THR A 255 11.46 -11.40 -8.13
CA THR A 255 11.85 -10.45 -7.08
C THR A 255 10.65 -9.94 -6.30
N ALA A 256 9.52 -9.67 -6.98
CA ALA A 256 8.29 -9.26 -6.32
C ALA A 256 7.71 -10.36 -5.43
N ALA A 257 7.65 -11.61 -5.92
CA ALA A 257 7.25 -12.75 -5.11
C ALA A 257 8.17 -12.96 -3.91
N LYS A 258 9.48 -12.87 -4.12
CA LYS A 258 10.50 -12.99 -3.06
C LYS A 258 10.35 -11.88 -2.00
N ALA A 259 10.09 -10.62 -2.40
CA ALA A 259 9.86 -9.52 -1.47
C ALA A 259 8.61 -9.76 -0.62
N TYR A 260 7.51 -10.18 -1.27
CA TYR A 260 6.25 -10.52 -0.61
C TYR A 260 6.44 -11.61 0.45
N GLU A 261 7.15 -12.69 0.12
CA GLU A 261 7.41 -13.80 1.03
C GLU A 261 8.41 -13.43 2.14
N ALA A 262 9.47 -12.69 1.82
CA ALA A 262 10.48 -12.25 2.79
C ALA A 262 9.90 -11.33 3.87
N LEU A 263 8.91 -10.50 3.51
CA LEU A 263 8.19 -9.63 4.44
C LEU A 263 7.06 -10.35 5.18
N GLY A 264 6.77 -11.62 4.86
CA GLY A 264 5.68 -12.39 5.46
C GLY A 264 4.30 -11.81 5.13
N MET A 265 4.14 -11.30 3.91
CA MET A 265 2.92 -10.63 3.47
C MET A 265 1.73 -11.59 3.35
N SER A 266 0.55 -11.04 3.45
CA SER A 266 -0.72 -11.73 3.16
C SER A 266 -1.70 -10.76 2.51
N GLY A 267 -2.65 -11.29 1.74
CA GLY A 267 -3.61 -10.47 1.01
C GLY A 267 -3.02 -9.71 -0.16
N PHE A 268 -3.68 -8.65 -0.57
CA PHE A 268 -3.27 -7.81 -1.70
C PHE A 268 -2.03 -6.99 -1.36
N SER A 269 -1.16 -6.85 -2.35
CA SER A 269 -0.06 -5.89 -2.31
C SER A 269 0.30 -5.40 -3.70
N ARG A 270 0.93 -4.23 -3.75
CA ARG A 270 1.53 -3.68 -4.97
C ARG A 270 2.94 -3.24 -4.63
N THR A 271 3.91 -3.84 -5.31
CA THR A 271 5.33 -3.55 -5.13
C THR A 271 5.82 -2.73 -6.31
N ASP A 272 6.52 -1.65 -6.03
CA ASP A 272 7.04 -0.75 -7.04
C ASP A 272 8.57 -0.91 -7.16
N PHE A 273 9.07 -1.00 -8.40
CA PHE A 273 10.47 -1.20 -8.75
C PHE A 273 10.94 -0.20 -9.79
N ILE A 274 12.24 0.15 -9.76
CA ILE A 274 12.93 0.71 -10.92
C ILE A 274 13.79 -0.41 -11.53
N VAL A 275 13.52 -0.75 -12.78
CA VAL A 275 14.31 -1.71 -13.55
C VAL A 275 15.48 -0.97 -14.20
N MET A 276 16.69 -1.29 -13.76
CA MET A 276 17.92 -0.67 -14.22
C MET A 276 18.88 -1.76 -14.74
N ASN A 277 19.24 -1.68 -16.03
CA ASN A 277 20.09 -2.69 -16.69
C ASN A 277 19.56 -4.14 -16.55
N GLY A 278 18.24 -4.32 -16.64
CA GLY A 278 17.58 -5.62 -16.53
C GLY A 278 17.45 -6.14 -15.09
N GLU A 279 17.83 -5.35 -14.05
CA GLU A 279 17.70 -5.72 -12.64
C GLU A 279 16.66 -4.86 -11.93
N PRO A 280 15.65 -5.46 -11.25
CA PRO A 280 14.64 -4.74 -10.50
C PRO A 280 15.19 -4.26 -9.15
N HIS A 281 15.12 -2.96 -8.91
CA HIS A 281 15.47 -2.33 -7.64
C HIS A 281 14.20 -1.94 -6.91
N PHE A 282 14.00 -2.48 -5.73
CA PHE A 282 12.84 -2.24 -4.88
C PHE A 282 12.74 -0.78 -4.45
N ILE A 283 11.55 -0.21 -4.53
CA ILE A 283 11.21 1.15 -4.09
C ILE A 283 10.32 1.11 -2.84
N GLU A 284 9.13 0.52 -2.97
CA GLU A 284 8.16 0.40 -1.88
C GLU A 284 7.17 -0.74 -2.14
N ILE A 285 6.42 -1.11 -1.10
CA ILE A 285 5.33 -2.07 -1.18
C ILE A 285 4.11 -1.52 -0.44
N ASN A 286 2.97 -1.48 -1.15
CA ASN A 286 1.70 -1.03 -0.61
C ASN A 286 0.86 -2.24 -0.22
N THR A 287 0.34 -2.27 1.01
CA THR A 287 -0.46 -3.38 1.54
C THR A 287 -1.95 -3.25 1.27
N ASN A 288 -2.38 -2.10 0.79
CA ASN A 288 -3.77 -1.82 0.45
C ASN A 288 -3.86 -1.06 -0.88
N PRO A 289 -3.52 -1.71 -2.01
CA PRO A 289 -3.50 -1.04 -3.31
C PRO A 289 -4.89 -0.52 -3.69
N GLY A 290 -4.94 0.56 -4.47
CA GLY A 290 -6.18 1.10 -4.99
C GLY A 290 -6.95 0.06 -5.80
N LEU A 291 -8.26 -0.02 -5.56
CA LEU A 291 -9.17 -0.97 -6.21
C LEU A 291 -10.22 -0.28 -7.08
N SER A 292 -10.07 1.02 -7.39
CA SER A 292 -10.97 1.63 -8.39
C SER A 292 -10.77 1.00 -9.77
N PRO A 293 -11.76 1.05 -10.67
CA PRO A 293 -11.63 0.43 -12.00
C PRO A 293 -10.41 0.90 -12.80
N GLN A 294 -9.96 2.13 -12.55
CA GLN A 294 -8.79 2.73 -13.19
C GLN A 294 -7.48 2.43 -12.46
N SER A 295 -7.53 1.81 -11.27
CA SER A 295 -6.32 1.49 -10.51
C SER A 295 -5.53 0.35 -11.14
N ILE A 296 -4.22 0.36 -10.94
CA ILE A 296 -3.27 -0.62 -11.49
C ILE A 296 -3.63 -2.05 -11.08
N PHE A 297 -3.93 -2.30 -9.81
CA PHE A 297 -4.16 -3.66 -9.31
C PHE A 297 -5.35 -4.36 -9.98
N PRO A 298 -6.54 -3.76 -10.15
CA PRO A 298 -7.64 -4.35 -10.92
C PRO A 298 -7.30 -4.60 -12.39
N GLN A 299 -6.54 -3.71 -13.04
CA GLN A 299 -6.10 -3.91 -14.42
C GLN A 299 -5.17 -5.12 -14.55
N GLN A 300 -4.23 -5.29 -13.61
CA GLN A 300 -3.34 -6.45 -13.55
C GLN A 300 -4.10 -7.75 -13.28
N ALA A 301 -5.11 -7.73 -12.41
CA ALA A 301 -5.99 -8.87 -12.16
C ALA A 301 -6.76 -9.29 -13.42
N GLN A 302 -7.31 -8.32 -14.15
CA GLN A 302 -7.98 -8.55 -15.42
C GLN A 302 -7.02 -9.15 -16.46
N HIS A 303 -5.79 -8.61 -16.56
CA HIS A 303 -4.75 -9.14 -17.45
C HIS A 303 -4.39 -10.60 -17.09
N ALA A 304 -4.34 -10.93 -15.79
CA ALA A 304 -4.13 -12.30 -15.32
C ALA A 304 -5.34 -13.23 -15.49
N GLY A 305 -6.47 -12.74 -16.02
CA GLY A 305 -7.70 -13.51 -16.20
C GLY A 305 -8.44 -13.83 -14.90
N ILE A 306 -8.18 -13.08 -13.82
CA ILE A 306 -8.80 -13.29 -12.51
C ILE A 306 -9.88 -12.24 -12.29
N ALA A 307 -11.14 -12.71 -12.10
CA ALA A 307 -12.25 -11.80 -11.83
C ALA A 307 -12.13 -11.17 -10.43
N MET A 308 -12.56 -9.91 -10.28
CA MET A 308 -12.55 -9.22 -9.00
C MET A 308 -13.35 -9.97 -7.92
N SER A 309 -14.48 -10.57 -8.28
CA SER A 309 -15.27 -11.39 -7.36
C SER A 309 -14.48 -12.59 -6.82
N ASP A 310 -13.63 -13.21 -7.63
CA ASP A 310 -12.81 -14.36 -7.22
C ASP A 310 -11.68 -13.92 -6.30
N LEU A 311 -11.05 -12.76 -6.60
CA LEU A 311 -10.06 -12.14 -5.72
C LEU A 311 -10.67 -11.85 -4.34
N LEU A 312 -11.83 -11.19 -4.29
CA LEU A 312 -12.52 -10.87 -3.04
C LEU A 312 -12.92 -12.12 -2.27
N ASN A 313 -13.41 -13.15 -2.94
CA ASN A 313 -13.72 -14.44 -2.31
C ASN A 313 -12.46 -15.10 -1.71
N SER A 314 -11.32 -15.04 -2.40
CA SER A 314 -10.04 -15.55 -1.90
C SER A 314 -9.59 -14.79 -0.66
N GLU A 315 -9.64 -13.46 -0.69
CA GLU A 315 -9.28 -12.59 0.44
C GLU A 315 -10.15 -12.82 1.67
N ILE A 316 -11.46 -12.92 1.49
CA ILE A 316 -12.40 -13.19 2.59
C ILE A 316 -12.12 -14.56 3.23
N LYS A 317 -11.83 -15.58 2.43
CA LYS A 317 -11.46 -16.92 2.93
C LYS A 317 -10.12 -16.86 3.68
N LEU A 318 -9.14 -16.13 3.15
CA LEU A 318 -7.84 -15.94 3.79
C LEU A 318 -8.02 -15.25 5.15
N ALA A 319 -8.81 -14.18 5.22
CA ALA A 319 -9.14 -13.47 6.44
C ALA A 319 -9.77 -14.40 7.50
N GLN A 320 -10.73 -15.24 7.11
CA GLN A 320 -11.39 -16.20 8.00
C GLN A 320 -10.42 -17.28 8.53
N SER A 321 -9.37 -17.60 7.77
CA SER A 321 -8.36 -18.58 8.18
C SER A 321 -7.28 -18.01 9.09
N ARG A 322 -7.23 -16.68 9.25
CA ARG A 322 -6.24 -15.99 10.07
C ARG A 322 -6.37 -16.41 11.54
N LYS A 323 -5.26 -16.86 12.11
CA LYS A 323 -5.19 -17.20 13.54
C LYS A 323 -4.52 -16.06 14.29
N VAL A 324 -5.17 -15.60 15.33
CA VAL A 324 -4.57 -14.63 16.26
C VAL A 324 -3.61 -15.39 17.17
N LEU A 325 -2.30 -15.12 17.09
CA LEU A 325 -1.24 -15.93 17.71
C LEU A 325 -1.31 -16.01 19.24
N TRP A 326 -1.88 -14.98 19.89
CA TRP A 326 -2.03 -14.95 21.36
C TRP A 326 -3.25 -15.71 21.89
N LYS A 327 -4.15 -16.15 21.02
CA LYS A 327 -5.31 -16.95 21.38
C LYS A 327 -4.97 -18.43 21.19
N LYS A 328 -4.64 -19.12 22.26
CA LYS A 328 -4.41 -20.57 22.28
C LYS A 328 -5.72 -21.34 22.28
#